data_8e203c4202417250a8af75bb89ac0ef0
#
_entry.id   8e203c4202417250a8af75bb89ac0ef0
#
_cell.length_a   1.000
_cell.length_b   1.000
_cell.length_c   1.000
_cell.angle_alpha   90.00
_cell.angle_beta   90.00
_cell.angle_gamma   90.00
#
_symmetry.space_group_name_H-M   'P 1'
#
loop_
_entity.id
_entity.type
_entity.pdbx_description
1 polymer ?
#
loop_
_entity_poly.entity_id
_entity_poly.type
_entity_poly.pdbx_seq_one_letter_code
_entity_poly.pdbx_strand_id
1 'polypeptide(L)'
;MSLFYIKRKSVLIAGTALLGAIAAILDWTFKLANLKIPFPLMPDLRFDLLGIPMILALFLFGLASGVTTCAVGALSIAFRGPPNAFLKFVAELSTIIGVYIVLRIKGLGSLHSGKVKLLATGSGITVRVLVMAMTNLLLLPLFFSARYTFESVLFLSPAIAVFNVLQGVISAFGGFFVYEAVIRRLPALKPA
;
A
#
# COMPACT_ATOMS: atom_id res chain seq x y z
N MET A 1 5.22 24.30 4.58
CA MET A 1 6.22 23.78 5.52
C MET A 1 6.29 22.27 5.33
N SER A 2 7.42 21.71 4.85
CA SER A 2 7.49 20.30 4.49
C SER A 2 7.52 19.46 5.76
N LEU A 3 6.57 18.53 5.89
CA LEU A 3 6.41 17.60 7.01
C LEU A 3 7.59 16.61 7.17
N PHE A 4 8.46 16.53 6.16
CA PHE A 4 9.52 15.55 6.07
C PHE A 4 10.85 16.27 5.83
N TYR A 5 11.69 16.33 6.86
CA TYR A 5 13.00 16.96 6.76
C TYR A 5 14.12 15.92 6.84
N ILE A 6 14.38 15.26 5.72
CA ILE A 6 15.66 14.57 5.55
C ILE A 6 16.64 15.54 4.93
N LYS A 7 17.65 15.94 5.71
CA LYS A 7 18.69 16.92 5.33
C LYS A 7 19.48 16.56 4.06
N ARG A 8 19.49 15.30 3.62
CA ARG A 8 20.29 14.83 2.48
C ARG A 8 19.40 14.23 1.40
N LYS A 9 19.28 14.91 0.25
CA LYS A 9 18.56 14.42 -0.93
C LYS A 9 19.03 13.02 -1.38
N SER A 10 20.34 12.75 -1.24
CA SER A 10 20.91 11.44 -1.57
C SER A 10 20.33 10.29 -0.72
N VAL A 11 20.12 10.50 0.57
CA VAL A 11 19.52 9.49 1.46
C VAL A 11 18.07 9.23 1.09
N LEU A 12 17.32 10.29 0.76
CA LEU A 12 15.93 10.17 0.30
C LEU A 12 15.84 9.36 -0.99
N ILE A 13 16.67 9.70 -1.99
CA ILE A 13 16.65 9.01 -3.29
C ILE A 13 17.08 7.55 -3.13
N ALA A 14 18.21 7.29 -2.46
CA ALA A 14 18.73 5.94 -2.24
C ALA A 14 17.74 5.07 -1.43
N GLY A 15 17.16 5.63 -0.36
CA GLY A 15 16.17 4.92 0.46
C GLY A 15 14.89 4.61 -0.29
N THR A 16 14.40 5.55 -1.10
CA THR A 16 13.21 5.32 -1.96
C THR A 16 13.48 4.24 -3.01
N ALA A 17 14.64 4.31 -3.66
CA ALA A 17 15.06 3.31 -4.65
C ALA A 17 15.20 1.92 -4.03
N LEU A 18 15.83 1.82 -2.84
CA LEU A 18 15.96 0.57 -2.10
C LEU A 18 14.59 -0.03 -1.73
N LEU A 19 13.68 0.78 -1.19
CA LEU A 19 12.34 0.30 -0.84
C LEU A 19 11.53 -0.08 -2.07
N GLY A 20 11.69 0.62 -3.20
CA GLY A 20 11.11 0.24 -4.48
C GLY A 20 11.62 -1.10 -4.99
N ALA A 21 12.94 -1.32 -4.90
CA ALA A 21 13.55 -2.60 -5.26
C ALA A 21 13.06 -3.75 -4.34
N ILE A 22 12.97 -3.51 -3.03
CA ILE A 22 12.41 -4.48 -2.07
C ILE A 22 10.96 -4.81 -2.43
N ALA A 23 10.13 -3.82 -2.76
CA ALA A 23 8.75 -4.04 -3.19
C ALA A 23 8.70 -4.95 -4.44
N ALA A 24 9.50 -4.67 -5.46
CA ALA A 24 9.56 -5.47 -6.67
C ALA A 24 10.04 -6.91 -6.39
N ILE A 25 11.10 -7.08 -5.58
CA ILE A 25 11.63 -8.40 -5.22
C ILE A 25 10.58 -9.20 -4.43
N LEU A 26 9.91 -8.58 -3.45
CA LEU A 26 8.85 -9.25 -2.70
C LEU A 26 7.74 -9.76 -3.62
N ASP A 27 7.29 -8.93 -4.57
CA ASP A 27 6.23 -9.36 -5.50
C ASP A 27 6.66 -10.57 -6.33
N TRP A 28 7.86 -10.53 -6.92
CA TRP A 28 8.38 -11.64 -7.72
C TRP A 28 8.61 -12.89 -6.89
N THR A 29 9.25 -12.77 -5.73
CA THR A 29 9.53 -13.90 -4.83
C THR A 29 8.23 -14.57 -4.38
N PHE A 30 7.26 -13.79 -3.90
CA PHE A 30 5.97 -14.32 -3.45
C PHE A 30 5.17 -14.96 -4.59
N LYS A 31 5.30 -14.44 -5.81
CA LYS A 31 4.65 -15.02 -6.98
C LYS A 31 5.32 -16.31 -7.42
N LEU A 32 6.64 -16.33 -7.55
CA LEU A 32 7.39 -17.51 -7.99
C LEU A 32 7.33 -18.66 -6.99
N ALA A 33 7.45 -18.35 -5.70
CA ALA A 33 7.36 -19.33 -4.63
C ALA A 33 5.90 -19.75 -4.31
N ASN A 34 4.90 -19.21 -5.01
CA ASN A 34 3.47 -19.43 -4.78
C ASN A 34 3.03 -19.15 -3.33
N LEU A 35 3.65 -18.15 -2.68
CA LEU A 35 3.40 -17.77 -1.29
C LEU A 35 2.24 -16.79 -1.12
N LYS A 36 1.65 -16.29 -2.22
CA LYS A 36 0.47 -15.42 -2.14
C LYS A 36 -0.75 -16.22 -1.71
N ILE A 37 -1.31 -15.88 -0.56
CA ILE A 37 -2.47 -16.57 0.02
C ILE A 37 -3.74 -16.14 -0.71
N PRO A 38 -4.48 -17.03 -1.36
CA PRO A 38 -5.73 -16.69 -2.01
C PRO A 38 -6.79 -16.34 -0.96
N PHE A 39 -7.64 -15.36 -1.29
CA PHE A 39 -8.78 -15.02 -0.44
C PHE A 39 -9.91 -16.06 -0.66
N PRO A 40 -10.43 -16.70 0.41
CA PRO A 40 -11.34 -17.84 0.28
C PRO A 40 -12.62 -17.53 -0.50
N LEU A 41 -13.18 -16.30 -0.36
CA LEU A 41 -14.41 -15.89 -1.02
C LEU A 41 -14.21 -15.49 -2.48
N MET A 42 -12.97 -15.16 -2.88
CA MET A 42 -12.61 -14.75 -4.25
C MET A 42 -11.13 -15.08 -4.50
N PRO A 43 -10.80 -16.30 -4.96
CA PRO A 43 -9.42 -16.77 -5.09
C PRO A 43 -8.54 -15.99 -6.07
N ASP A 44 -9.13 -15.17 -6.94
CA ASP A 44 -8.41 -14.24 -7.82
C ASP A 44 -7.75 -13.11 -7.00
N LEU A 45 -8.31 -12.76 -5.85
CA LEU A 45 -7.71 -11.84 -4.89
C LEU A 45 -6.72 -12.60 -4.01
N ARG A 46 -5.50 -12.08 -3.89
CA ARG A 46 -4.43 -12.73 -3.12
C ARG A 46 -3.77 -11.74 -2.19
N PHE A 47 -3.56 -12.17 -0.94
CA PHE A 47 -2.81 -11.40 0.04
C PHE A 47 -1.32 -11.38 -0.31
N ASP A 48 -0.69 -10.23 -0.09
CA ASP A 48 0.74 -10.04 -0.24
C ASP A 48 1.28 -8.99 0.75
N LEU A 49 2.61 -8.85 0.80
CA LEU A 49 3.30 -7.92 1.68
C LEU A 49 3.82 -6.67 0.95
N LEU A 50 3.40 -6.47 -0.29
CA LEU A 50 3.91 -5.40 -1.16
C LEU A 50 3.65 -4.00 -0.60
N GLY A 51 2.55 -3.81 0.11
CA GLY A 51 2.19 -2.52 0.72
C GLY A 51 3.11 -2.11 1.87
N ILE A 52 3.79 -3.04 2.53
CA ILE A 52 4.66 -2.75 3.68
C ILE A 52 5.80 -1.79 3.32
N PRO A 53 6.68 -2.07 2.32
CA PRO A 53 7.73 -1.13 1.93
C PRO A 53 7.19 0.20 1.39
N MET A 54 6.00 0.23 0.82
CA MET A 54 5.37 1.46 0.33
C MET A 54 4.95 2.38 1.48
N ILE A 55 4.31 1.83 2.52
CA ILE A 55 3.94 2.56 3.74
C ILE A 55 5.19 2.95 4.54
N LEU A 56 6.22 2.09 4.58
CA LEU A 56 7.50 2.42 5.20
C LEU A 56 8.17 3.61 4.50
N ALA A 57 8.14 3.65 3.16
CA ALA A 57 8.66 4.78 2.39
C ALA A 57 7.91 6.09 2.70
N LEU A 58 6.58 6.01 2.87
CA LEU A 58 5.78 7.15 3.33
C LEU A 58 6.25 7.66 4.69
N PHE A 59 6.49 6.78 5.68
CA PHE A 59 6.88 7.19 7.02
C PHE A 59 8.30 7.74 7.13
N LEU A 60 9.24 7.15 6.38
CA LEU A 60 10.64 7.58 6.45
C LEU A 60 10.93 8.79 5.57
N PHE A 61 10.33 8.85 4.38
CA PHE A 61 10.76 9.76 3.31
C PHE A 61 9.63 10.65 2.76
N GLY A 62 8.38 10.41 3.17
CA GLY A 62 7.24 11.22 2.81
C GLY A 62 6.43 10.72 1.62
N LEU A 63 5.36 11.49 1.29
CA LEU A 63 4.36 11.09 0.31
C LEU A 63 4.97 10.76 -1.05
N ALA A 64 5.87 11.61 -1.57
CA ALA A 64 6.49 11.39 -2.87
C ALA A 64 7.23 10.04 -2.92
N SER A 65 7.97 9.70 -1.86
CA SER A 65 8.68 8.42 -1.77
C SER A 65 7.72 7.23 -1.67
N GLY A 66 6.65 7.34 -0.89
CA GLY A 66 5.60 6.32 -0.83
C GLY A 66 4.96 6.05 -2.19
N VAL A 67 4.60 7.12 -2.91
CA VAL A 67 4.01 7.04 -4.26
C VAL A 67 5.00 6.46 -5.26
N THR A 68 6.28 6.89 -5.24
CA THR A 68 7.32 6.36 -6.13
C THR A 68 7.57 4.87 -5.87
N THR A 69 7.66 4.45 -4.59
CA THR A 69 7.79 3.04 -4.22
C THR A 69 6.58 2.22 -4.69
N CYS A 70 5.37 2.79 -4.57
CA CYS A 70 4.14 2.18 -5.07
C CYS A 70 4.17 2.01 -6.60
N ALA A 71 4.60 3.03 -7.34
CA ALA A 71 4.74 2.97 -8.80
C ALA A 71 5.75 1.90 -9.24
N VAL A 72 6.92 1.83 -8.60
CA VAL A 72 7.94 0.80 -8.89
C VAL A 72 7.41 -0.61 -8.62
N GLY A 73 6.72 -0.82 -7.48
CA GLY A 73 6.09 -2.08 -7.15
C GLY A 73 5.00 -2.48 -8.16
N ALA A 74 4.18 -1.53 -8.61
CA ALA A 74 3.16 -1.77 -9.63
C ALA A 74 3.80 -2.08 -11.00
N LEU A 75 4.86 -1.38 -11.39
CA LEU A 75 5.59 -1.65 -12.63
C LEU A 75 6.13 -3.08 -12.65
N SER A 76 6.61 -3.64 -11.54
CA SER A 76 7.05 -5.03 -11.46
C SER A 76 5.94 -6.03 -11.80
N ILE A 77 4.68 -5.69 -11.46
CA ILE A 77 3.50 -6.50 -11.79
C ILE A 77 3.11 -6.31 -13.26
N ALA A 78 3.30 -5.10 -13.82
CA ALA A 78 2.86 -4.75 -15.17
C ALA A 78 3.48 -5.63 -16.26
N PHE A 79 4.72 -6.10 -16.08
CA PHE A 79 5.36 -7.06 -16.99
C PHE A 79 4.61 -8.40 -17.13
N ARG A 80 3.71 -8.71 -16.20
CA ARG A 80 2.94 -9.97 -16.18
C ARG A 80 1.45 -9.78 -16.39
N GLY A 81 0.95 -8.59 -16.17
CA GLY A 81 -0.48 -8.28 -16.32
C GLY A 81 -0.75 -6.81 -16.00
N PRO A 82 -0.74 -5.93 -17.04
CA PRO A 82 -0.97 -4.50 -16.86
C PRO A 82 -2.26 -4.14 -16.10
N PRO A 83 -3.42 -4.81 -16.34
CA PRO A 83 -4.63 -4.54 -15.58
C PRO A 83 -4.47 -4.80 -14.07
N ASN A 84 -3.81 -5.91 -13.70
CA ASN A 84 -3.56 -6.24 -12.30
C ASN A 84 -2.61 -5.23 -11.64
N ALA A 85 -1.61 -4.75 -12.38
CA ALA A 85 -0.69 -3.72 -11.92
C ALA A 85 -1.42 -2.42 -11.62
N PHE A 86 -2.32 -2.01 -12.50
CA PHE A 86 -3.11 -0.80 -12.33
C PHE A 86 -4.02 -0.89 -11.09
N LEU A 87 -4.77 -1.98 -10.96
CA LEU A 87 -5.64 -2.21 -9.79
C LEU A 87 -4.82 -2.23 -8.50
N LYS A 88 -3.65 -2.87 -8.49
CA LYS A 88 -2.76 -2.90 -7.32
C LYS A 88 -2.20 -1.51 -7.00
N PHE A 89 -1.80 -0.75 -8.01
CA PHE A 89 -1.33 0.63 -7.85
C PHE A 89 -2.40 1.50 -7.19
N VAL A 90 -3.63 1.48 -7.70
CA VAL A 90 -4.75 2.25 -7.16
C VAL A 90 -5.04 1.85 -5.71
N ALA A 91 -5.03 0.56 -5.40
CA ALA A 91 -5.29 0.03 -4.06
C ALA A 91 -4.23 0.50 -3.03
N GLU A 92 -2.95 0.39 -3.35
CA GLU A 92 -1.88 0.81 -2.42
C GLU A 92 -1.77 2.34 -2.34
N LEU A 93 -1.93 3.05 -3.47
CA LEU A 93 -1.95 4.50 -3.50
C LEU A 93 -3.05 5.09 -2.62
N SER A 94 -4.27 4.53 -2.69
CA SER A 94 -5.39 4.96 -1.86
C SER A 94 -5.10 4.76 -0.37
N THR A 95 -4.45 3.65 0.00
CA THR A 95 -4.00 3.41 1.38
C THR A 95 -2.97 4.45 1.82
N ILE A 96 -1.95 4.73 0.99
CA ILE A 96 -0.91 5.74 1.26
C ILE A 96 -1.54 7.11 1.47
N ILE A 97 -2.48 7.52 0.60
CA ILE A 97 -3.16 8.82 0.70
C ILE A 97 -3.97 8.91 1.99
N GLY A 98 -4.77 7.88 2.33
CA GLY A 98 -5.56 7.87 3.54
C GLY A 98 -4.70 7.95 4.82
N VAL A 99 -3.61 7.19 4.89
CA VAL A 99 -2.63 7.28 5.98
C VAL A 99 -1.99 8.67 6.03
N TYR A 100 -1.57 9.21 4.89
CA TYR A 100 -0.92 10.52 4.80
C TYR A 100 -1.80 11.66 5.28
N ILE A 101 -3.10 11.65 4.97
CA ILE A 101 -4.05 12.68 5.42
C ILE A 101 -4.02 12.82 6.94
N VAL A 102 -4.10 11.71 7.67
CA VAL A 102 -4.06 11.72 9.15
C VAL A 102 -2.72 12.23 9.65
N LEU A 103 -1.62 11.78 9.05
CA LEU A 103 -0.27 12.22 9.44
C LEU A 103 -0.05 13.70 9.16
N ARG A 104 -0.62 14.24 8.10
CA ARG A 104 -0.55 15.67 7.79
C ARG A 104 -1.30 16.52 8.83
N ILE A 105 -2.43 16.02 9.34
CA ILE A 105 -3.24 16.73 10.34
C ILE A 105 -2.61 16.63 11.74
N LYS A 106 -2.11 15.45 12.12
CA LYS A 106 -1.61 15.18 13.48
C LYS A 106 -0.11 15.42 13.65
N GLY A 107 0.62 15.55 12.56
CA GLY A 107 2.09 15.64 12.54
C GLY A 107 2.77 14.27 12.67
N LEU A 108 3.95 14.16 12.06
CA LEU A 108 4.74 12.90 12.07
C LEU A 108 5.27 12.53 13.45
N GLY A 109 5.57 13.52 14.31
CA GLY A 109 5.97 13.27 15.70
C GLY A 109 4.94 12.49 16.50
N SER A 110 3.67 12.51 16.07
CA SER A 110 2.59 11.77 16.73
C SER A 110 2.54 10.27 16.36
N LEU A 111 3.41 9.78 15.45
CA LEU A 111 3.50 8.36 15.08
C LEU A 111 3.81 7.42 16.25
N HIS A 112 4.33 7.94 17.38
CA HIS A 112 4.52 7.15 18.58
C HIS A 112 3.22 6.86 19.34
N SER A 113 2.15 7.63 19.10
CA SER A 113 0.86 7.43 19.74
C SER A 113 0.08 6.28 19.06
N GLY A 114 -0.34 5.28 19.86
CA GLY A 114 -1.18 4.19 19.38
C GLY A 114 -2.51 4.67 18.77
N LYS A 115 -3.09 5.77 19.31
CA LYS A 115 -4.31 6.37 18.79
C LYS A 115 -4.10 6.92 17.36
N VAL A 116 -2.97 7.57 17.11
CA VAL A 116 -2.67 8.11 15.78
C VAL A 116 -2.41 6.99 14.77
N LYS A 117 -1.72 5.92 15.17
CA LYS A 117 -1.55 4.72 14.32
C LYS A 117 -2.89 4.10 13.94
N LEU A 118 -3.78 3.94 14.91
CA LEU A 118 -5.12 3.40 14.68
C LEU A 118 -5.94 4.29 13.73
N LEU A 119 -5.93 5.61 13.97
CA LEU A 119 -6.62 6.58 13.10
C LEU A 119 -6.04 6.59 11.68
N ALA A 120 -4.70 6.57 11.54
CA ALA A 120 -4.05 6.55 10.24
C ALA A 120 -4.34 5.25 9.48
N THR A 121 -4.28 4.10 10.16
CA THR A 121 -4.65 2.82 9.58
C THR A 121 -6.13 2.81 9.17
N GLY A 122 -7.04 3.24 10.05
CA GLY A 122 -8.47 3.32 9.77
C GLY A 122 -8.77 4.21 8.56
N SER A 123 -8.15 5.39 8.48
CA SER A 123 -8.28 6.29 7.34
C SER A 123 -7.75 5.64 6.05
N GLY A 124 -6.57 5.01 6.10
CA GLY A 124 -5.99 4.29 4.96
C GLY A 124 -6.92 3.20 4.43
N ILE A 125 -7.48 2.40 5.34
CA ILE A 125 -8.42 1.33 5.00
C ILE A 125 -9.71 1.91 4.41
N THR A 126 -10.28 2.94 5.02
CA THR A 126 -11.53 3.55 4.54
C THR A 126 -11.36 4.09 3.12
N VAL A 127 -10.31 4.86 2.87
CA VAL A 127 -10.03 5.39 1.52
C VAL A 127 -9.80 4.25 0.53
N ARG A 128 -9.04 3.21 0.91
CA ARG A 128 -8.82 2.03 0.09
C ARG A 128 -10.14 1.33 -0.28
N VAL A 129 -10.99 1.04 0.69
CA VAL A 129 -12.25 0.33 0.46
C VAL A 129 -13.16 1.13 -0.47
N LEU A 130 -13.32 2.44 -0.23
CA LEU A 130 -14.16 3.31 -1.06
C LEU A 130 -13.63 3.41 -2.50
N VAL A 131 -12.35 3.70 -2.66
CA VAL A 131 -11.73 3.81 -3.99
C VAL A 131 -11.78 2.47 -4.73
N MET A 132 -11.44 1.36 -4.04
CA MET A 132 -11.45 0.05 -4.69
C MET A 132 -12.86 -0.48 -4.97
N ALA A 133 -13.87 -0.11 -4.19
CA ALA A 133 -15.26 -0.43 -4.52
C ALA A 133 -15.66 0.18 -5.87
N MET A 134 -15.38 1.45 -6.08
CA MET A 134 -15.65 2.14 -7.36
C MET A 134 -14.77 1.61 -8.49
N THR A 135 -13.47 1.46 -8.23
CA THR A 135 -12.50 1.00 -9.23
C THR A 135 -12.83 -0.42 -9.71
N ASN A 136 -13.14 -1.35 -8.80
CA ASN A 136 -13.48 -2.71 -9.19
C ASN A 136 -14.81 -2.79 -9.93
N LEU A 137 -15.81 -2.03 -9.52
CA LEU A 137 -17.12 -2.01 -10.18
C LEU A 137 -17.02 -1.55 -11.64
N LEU A 138 -16.12 -0.60 -11.93
CA LEU A 138 -15.94 -0.06 -13.27
C LEU A 138 -14.93 -0.87 -14.10
N LEU A 139 -13.82 -1.27 -13.49
CA LEU A 139 -12.68 -1.80 -14.25
C LEU A 139 -12.60 -3.32 -14.31
N LEU A 140 -13.18 -4.07 -13.36
CA LEU A 140 -13.19 -5.54 -13.48
C LEU A 140 -14.00 -6.01 -14.68
N PRO A 141 -15.22 -5.49 -14.96
CA PRO A 141 -15.94 -5.85 -16.17
C PRO A 141 -15.23 -5.40 -17.46
N LEU A 142 -14.50 -4.27 -17.39
CA LEU A 142 -13.77 -3.75 -18.55
C LEU A 142 -12.51 -4.57 -18.86
N PHE A 143 -11.70 -4.88 -17.86
CA PHE A 143 -10.41 -5.55 -18.04
C PHE A 143 -10.53 -7.08 -18.12
N PHE A 144 -11.57 -7.63 -17.50
CA PHE A 144 -11.76 -9.07 -17.35
C PHE A 144 -13.19 -9.48 -17.76
N SER A 145 -13.69 -8.93 -18.86
CA SER A 145 -15.07 -9.11 -19.35
C SER A 145 -15.47 -10.58 -19.54
N ALA A 146 -14.50 -11.47 -19.81
CA ALA A 146 -14.76 -12.91 -19.91
C ALA A 146 -15.11 -13.59 -18.56
N ARG A 147 -14.83 -12.92 -17.43
CA ARG A 147 -15.02 -13.48 -16.05
C ARG A 147 -16.00 -12.68 -15.22
N TYR A 148 -16.06 -11.37 -15.43
CA TYR A 148 -16.81 -10.45 -14.58
C TYR A 148 -17.75 -9.60 -15.40
N THR A 149 -19.05 -9.67 -15.07
CA THR A 149 -20.06 -8.70 -15.49
C THR A 149 -20.26 -7.66 -14.38
N PHE A 150 -20.88 -6.53 -14.70
CA PHE A 150 -21.22 -5.52 -13.72
C PHE A 150 -22.03 -6.09 -12.54
N GLU A 151 -23.02 -6.92 -12.83
CA GLU A 151 -23.87 -7.57 -11.82
C GLU A 151 -23.08 -8.52 -10.92
N SER A 152 -22.17 -9.32 -11.52
CA SER A 152 -21.33 -10.24 -10.74
C SER A 152 -20.37 -9.49 -9.80
N VAL A 153 -19.80 -8.37 -10.24
CA VAL A 153 -18.94 -7.53 -9.38
C VAL A 153 -19.74 -6.85 -8.28
N LEU A 154 -20.95 -6.39 -8.58
CA LEU A 154 -21.84 -5.82 -7.58
C LEU A 154 -22.17 -6.86 -6.50
N PHE A 155 -22.49 -8.09 -6.87
CA PHE A 155 -22.72 -9.20 -5.94
C PHE A 155 -21.48 -9.54 -5.12
N LEU A 156 -20.28 -9.50 -5.71
CA LEU A 156 -19.01 -9.77 -5.03
C LEU A 156 -18.47 -8.58 -4.23
N SER A 157 -19.08 -7.39 -4.33
CA SER A 157 -18.58 -6.18 -3.71
C SER A 157 -18.37 -6.28 -2.18
N PRO A 158 -19.21 -6.98 -1.38
CA PRO A 158 -18.94 -7.17 0.04
C PRO A 158 -17.67 -8.00 0.30
N ALA A 159 -17.44 -9.06 -0.48
CA ALA A 159 -16.23 -9.89 -0.38
C ALA A 159 -14.97 -9.08 -0.75
N ILE A 160 -15.06 -8.29 -1.82
CA ILE A 160 -13.99 -7.38 -2.24
C ILE A 160 -13.70 -6.33 -1.16
N ALA A 161 -14.72 -5.78 -0.50
CA ALA A 161 -14.55 -4.85 0.61
C ALA A 161 -13.82 -5.50 1.79
N VAL A 162 -14.24 -6.68 2.21
CA VAL A 162 -13.56 -7.43 3.29
C VAL A 162 -12.10 -7.71 2.95
N PHE A 163 -11.80 -8.15 1.73
CA PHE A 163 -10.43 -8.34 1.27
C PHE A 163 -9.61 -7.04 1.38
N ASN A 164 -10.16 -5.92 0.93
CA ASN A 164 -9.46 -4.63 0.97
C ASN A 164 -9.24 -4.13 2.41
N VAL A 165 -10.16 -4.41 3.33
CA VAL A 165 -9.95 -4.15 4.77
C VAL A 165 -8.76 -4.96 5.27
N LEU A 166 -8.76 -6.27 5.08
CA LEU A 166 -7.71 -7.16 5.57
C LEU A 166 -6.34 -6.82 4.96
N GLN A 167 -6.28 -6.62 3.64
CA GLN A 167 -5.04 -6.24 2.97
C GLN A 167 -4.56 -4.85 3.41
N GLY A 168 -5.46 -3.90 3.63
CA GLY A 168 -5.13 -2.59 4.16
C GLY A 168 -4.55 -2.64 5.58
N VAL A 169 -5.09 -3.53 6.42
CA VAL A 169 -4.52 -3.82 7.76
C VAL A 169 -3.09 -4.36 7.62
N ILE A 170 -2.87 -5.36 6.76
CA ILE A 170 -1.53 -5.95 6.54
C ILE A 170 -0.55 -4.87 6.09
N SER A 171 -0.91 -4.05 5.10
CA SER A 171 -0.04 -3.00 4.56
C SER A 171 0.28 -1.93 5.62
N ALA A 172 -0.73 -1.39 6.31
CA ALA A 172 -0.56 -0.29 7.25
C ALA A 172 0.11 -0.73 8.55
N PHE A 173 -0.40 -1.77 9.23
CA PHE A 173 0.23 -2.26 10.47
C PHE A 173 1.61 -2.85 10.23
N GLY A 174 1.79 -3.62 9.14
CA GLY A 174 3.11 -4.12 8.75
C GLY A 174 4.10 -2.97 8.51
N GLY A 175 3.66 -1.91 7.83
CA GLY A 175 4.45 -0.70 7.62
C GLY A 175 4.82 0.00 8.94
N PHE A 176 3.88 0.15 9.88
CA PHE A 176 4.16 0.70 11.22
C PHE A 176 5.14 -0.15 12.02
N PHE A 177 4.94 -1.48 12.02
CA PHE A 177 5.81 -2.39 12.75
C PHE A 177 7.25 -2.32 12.24
N VAL A 178 7.44 -2.36 10.92
CA VAL A 178 8.76 -2.25 10.31
C VAL A 178 9.37 -0.86 10.54
N TYR A 179 8.57 0.21 10.45
CA TYR A 179 9.02 1.57 10.77
C TYR A 179 9.58 1.66 12.19
N GLU A 180 8.88 1.14 13.19
CA GLU A 180 9.38 1.15 14.58
C GLU A 180 10.69 0.36 14.74
N ALA A 181 10.79 -0.80 14.08
CA ALA A 181 12.01 -1.59 14.10
C ALA A 181 13.20 -0.83 13.47
N VAL A 182 12.95 -0.14 12.35
CA VAL A 182 13.97 0.65 11.63
C VAL A 182 14.43 1.84 12.49
N ILE A 183 13.52 2.65 13.03
CA ILE A 183 13.92 3.86 13.79
C ILE A 183 14.57 3.53 15.13
N ARG A 184 14.28 2.36 15.71
CA ARG A 184 15.00 1.88 16.92
C ARG A 184 16.47 1.58 16.63
N ARG A 185 16.77 1.03 15.43
CA ARG A 185 18.14 0.66 15.02
C ARG A 185 18.88 1.80 14.33
N LEU A 186 18.16 2.68 13.65
CA LEU A 186 18.68 3.81 12.87
C LEU A 186 18.01 5.12 13.29
N PRO A 187 18.32 5.65 14.51
CA PRO A 187 17.69 6.87 15.02
C PRO A 187 17.88 8.09 14.11
N ALA A 188 18.93 8.09 13.29
CA ALA A 188 19.22 9.16 12.32
C ALA A 188 18.14 9.31 11.23
N LEU A 189 17.31 8.28 11.00
CA LEU A 189 16.20 8.30 10.06
C LEU A 189 14.88 8.77 10.71
N LYS A 190 14.88 9.07 12.00
CA LYS A 190 13.69 9.58 12.68
C LYS A 190 13.33 10.96 12.10
N PRO A 191 12.07 11.14 11.64
CA PRO A 191 11.59 12.46 11.22
C PRO A 191 11.66 13.44 12.41
N ALA A 192 12.05 14.67 12.12
CA ALA A 192 12.11 15.76 13.10
C ALA A 192 10.70 16.18 13.54
#